data_4b0f7c2dc6c7517391845ff14a3bfb2c
#
_entry.id   4b0f7c2dc6c7517391845ff14a3bfb2c
#
_cell.length_a   1.000
_cell.length_b   1.000
_cell.length_c   1.000
_cell.angle_alpha   90.00
_cell.angle_beta   90.00
_cell.angle_gamma   90.00
#
_symmetry.space_group_name_H-M   'P 1'
#
loop_
_entity.id
_entity.type
_entity.pdbx_description
1 polymer ?
#
loop_
_entity_poly.entity_id
_entity_poly.type
_entity_poly.pdbx_seq_one_letter_code
_entity_poly.pdbx_strand_id
1 'polypeptide(L)'
;KKIFLAYKDVEGIDLKSKSKLITTGNIIREETLNFINEKKFASDELNILILGGSQAAQSFGDILPEIFKQCIGENIKIKIIQQCTESQNKMLEEYYKNLKIDYELFNFTDNILKYFSRANLVITRSGSSVTAELINCKIPFISIPFPFSADSHQDKNAAYFEKKGYSFLIKESEVHKKLFPLIKL
;
A
#
# COMPACT_ATOMS: atom_id res chain seq x y z
N LYS A 1 -8.52 17.12 -29.73
CA LYS A 1 -8.01 16.84 -28.38
C LYS A 1 -8.06 15.33 -28.16
N LYS A 2 -7.07 14.77 -27.47
CA LYS A 2 -7.03 13.35 -27.06
C LYS A 2 -7.29 13.24 -25.56
N ILE A 3 -7.78 12.07 -25.13
CA ILE A 3 -8.04 11.74 -23.73
C ILE A 3 -7.13 10.55 -23.39
N PHE A 4 -6.25 10.76 -22.42
CA PHE A 4 -5.31 9.73 -21.97
C PHE A 4 -5.88 8.99 -20.77
N LEU A 5 -5.79 7.67 -20.78
CA LEU A 5 -6.35 6.79 -19.76
C LEU A 5 -5.25 5.94 -19.12
N ALA A 6 -5.35 5.77 -17.81
CA ALA A 6 -4.49 4.84 -17.07
C ALA A 6 -4.84 3.37 -17.40
N TYR A 7 -6.12 3.08 -17.62
CA TYR A 7 -6.64 1.73 -17.86
C TYR A 7 -7.55 1.70 -19.07
N LYS A 8 -7.68 0.52 -19.73
CA LYS A 8 -8.58 0.35 -20.89
C LYS A 8 -10.05 0.38 -20.48
N ASP A 9 -10.36 -0.18 -19.32
CA ASP A 9 -11.72 -0.38 -18.84
C ASP A 9 -12.12 0.77 -17.91
N VAL A 10 -12.34 1.96 -18.48
CA VAL A 10 -12.83 3.14 -17.75
C VAL A 10 -14.30 3.35 -18.04
N GLU A 11 -15.11 3.38 -16.98
CA GLU A 11 -16.54 3.67 -17.05
C GLU A 11 -16.82 5.16 -17.16
N GLY A 12 -18.04 5.53 -17.61
CA GLY A 12 -18.51 6.91 -17.63
C GLY A 12 -18.01 7.76 -18.82
N ILE A 13 -17.33 7.16 -19.81
CA ILE A 13 -16.89 7.88 -21.00
C ILE A 13 -17.96 7.83 -22.07
N ASP A 14 -18.36 9.00 -22.57
CA ASP A 14 -19.30 9.14 -23.67
C ASP A 14 -18.81 8.40 -24.94
N LEU A 15 -19.72 7.72 -25.60
CA LEU A 15 -19.47 6.97 -26.84
C LEU A 15 -18.81 7.81 -27.92
N LYS A 16 -19.18 9.10 -28.05
CA LYS A 16 -18.60 10.05 -29.01
C LYS A 16 -17.12 10.36 -28.74
N SER A 17 -16.66 10.10 -27.53
CA SER A 17 -15.27 10.34 -27.11
C SER A 17 -14.38 9.11 -27.28
N LYS A 18 -14.92 7.92 -27.59
CA LYS A 18 -14.15 6.67 -27.69
C LYS A 18 -13.00 6.76 -28.70
N SER A 19 -13.19 7.39 -29.84
CA SER A 19 -12.14 7.57 -30.87
C SER A 19 -10.99 8.50 -30.45
N LYS A 20 -11.14 9.20 -29.32
CA LYS A 20 -10.14 10.11 -28.77
C LYS A 20 -9.32 9.50 -27.65
N LEU A 21 -9.67 8.27 -27.21
CA LEU A 21 -9.04 7.60 -26.09
C LEU A 21 -7.68 7.03 -26.46
N ILE A 22 -6.71 7.24 -25.61
CA ILE A 22 -5.37 6.61 -25.70
C ILE A 22 -5.04 6.05 -24.33
N THR A 23 -4.85 4.74 -24.23
CA THR A 23 -4.39 4.12 -22.99
C THR A 23 -2.88 4.23 -22.90
N THR A 24 -2.38 4.95 -21.91
CA THR A 24 -0.95 5.20 -21.68
C THR A 24 -0.38 4.45 -20.48
N GLY A 25 -1.24 3.92 -19.63
CA GLY A 25 -0.84 3.50 -18.28
C GLY A 25 -0.83 4.68 -17.30
N ASN A 26 -0.52 4.40 -16.04
CA ASN A 26 -0.32 5.43 -15.03
C ASN A 26 0.99 6.19 -15.26
N ILE A 27 0.98 7.47 -14.88
CA ILE A 27 2.20 8.26 -14.79
C ILE A 27 2.85 7.95 -13.45
N ILE A 28 4.07 7.45 -13.48
CA ILE A 28 4.88 7.16 -12.29
C ILE A 28 6.14 8.03 -12.30
N ARG A 29 6.79 8.17 -11.15
CA ARG A 29 8.02 8.96 -11.03
C ARG A 29 9.16 8.28 -11.81
N GLU A 30 10.03 9.10 -12.41
CA GLU A 30 11.14 8.62 -13.23
C GLU A 30 12.08 7.70 -12.42
N GLU A 31 12.32 8.02 -11.16
CA GLU A 31 13.17 7.23 -10.28
C GLU A 31 12.65 5.79 -10.10
N THR A 32 11.32 5.61 -10.13
CA THR A 32 10.72 4.28 -9.99
C THR A 32 10.87 3.42 -11.25
N LEU A 33 11.03 4.04 -12.44
CA LEU A 33 11.24 3.31 -13.69
C LEU A 33 12.55 2.52 -13.68
N ASN A 34 13.59 3.08 -13.07
CA ASN A 34 14.92 2.50 -13.01
C ASN A 34 15.17 1.70 -11.74
N PHE A 35 14.15 1.56 -10.88
CA PHE A 35 14.29 0.83 -9.63
C PHE A 35 14.42 -0.68 -9.89
N ILE A 36 15.54 -1.24 -9.44
CA ILE A 36 15.78 -2.69 -9.48
C ILE A 36 15.56 -3.24 -8.07
N ASN A 37 14.60 -4.15 -7.94
CA ASN A 37 14.37 -4.85 -6.69
C ASN A 37 15.35 -6.02 -6.55
N GLU A 38 16.53 -5.78 -6.00
CA GLU A 38 17.59 -6.79 -5.82
C GLU A 38 17.35 -7.71 -4.61
N LYS A 39 16.19 -7.63 -3.97
CA LYS A 39 15.94 -8.36 -2.74
C LYS A 39 16.02 -9.87 -2.96
N LYS A 40 16.94 -10.47 -2.22
CA LYS A 40 16.90 -11.88 -1.88
C LYS A 40 15.99 -12.01 -0.65
N PHE A 41 14.88 -12.71 -0.77
CA PHE A 41 14.00 -13.06 0.35
C PHE A 41 14.69 -14.06 1.30
N ALA A 42 15.84 -13.68 1.82
CA ALA A 42 16.72 -14.57 2.61
C ALA A 42 16.70 -14.25 4.12
N SER A 43 15.80 -13.37 4.56
CA SER A 43 15.69 -12.99 5.97
C SER A 43 14.46 -13.64 6.58
N ASP A 44 14.62 -14.20 7.79
CA ASP A 44 13.50 -14.71 8.60
C ASP A 44 12.59 -13.56 9.13
N GLU A 45 12.88 -12.32 8.78
CA GLU A 45 12.17 -11.13 9.22
C GLU A 45 11.41 -10.48 8.05
N LEU A 46 10.13 -10.26 8.25
CA LEU A 46 9.24 -9.61 7.27
C LEU A 46 9.23 -8.10 7.47
N ASN A 47 9.83 -7.35 6.56
CA ASN A 47 9.78 -5.89 6.55
C ASN A 47 8.48 -5.41 5.92
N ILE A 48 7.57 -4.87 6.74
CA ILE A 48 6.26 -4.37 6.30
C ILE A 48 6.31 -2.85 6.21
N LEU A 49 6.09 -2.31 5.01
CA LEU A 49 5.94 -0.87 4.79
C LEU A 49 4.46 -0.51 4.77
N ILE A 50 4.07 0.49 5.54
CA ILE A 50 2.70 0.98 5.61
C ILE A 50 2.61 2.38 5.00
N LEU A 51 1.75 2.55 3.99
CA LEU A 51 1.54 3.81 3.28
C LEU A 51 0.06 4.20 3.31
N GLY A 52 -0.29 5.10 4.21
CA GLY A 52 -1.68 5.57 4.38
C GLY A 52 -2.05 6.75 3.47
N GLY A 53 -1.08 7.49 2.95
CA GLY A 53 -1.31 8.82 2.40
C GLY A 53 -1.67 9.83 3.50
N SER A 54 -1.74 11.13 3.17
CA SER A 54 -1.83 12.20 4.16
C SER A 54 -3.09 12.15 5.06
N GLN A 55 -4.25 11.79 4.51
CA GLN A 55 -5.50 11.74 5.27
C GLN A 55 -5.84 10.35 5.83
N ALA A 56 -5.32 9.30 5.24
CA ALA A 56 -5.67 7.93 5.58
C ALA A 56 -4.63 7.24 6.48
N ALA A 57 -3.50 7.91 6.76
CA ALA A 57 -2.47 7.40 7.65
C ALA A 57 -3.01 7.20 9.09
N GLN A 58 -3.92 8.05 9.55
CA GLN A 58 -4.49 7.94 10.89
C GLN A 58 -5.20 6.62 11.12
N SER A 59 -6.08 6.20 10.21
CA SER A 59 -6.81 4.94 10.33
C SER A 59 -5.86 3.73 10.42
N PHE A 60 -4.77 3.73 9.66
CA PHE A 60 -3.77 2.65 9.76
C PHE A 60 -3.03 2.65 11.10
N GLY A 61 -2.74 3.82 11.66
CA GLY A 61 -2.17 3.94 12.99
C GLY A 61 -3.08 3.40 14.10
N ASP A 62 -4.39 3.48 13.90
CA ASP A 62 -5.38 3.02 14.89
C ASP A 62 -5.66 1.51 14.76
N ILE A 63 -5.61 0.95 13.55
CA ILE A 63 -6.07 -0.43 13.26
C ILE A 63 -4.91 -1.44 13.24
N LEU A 64 -3.79 -1.11 12.60
CA LEU A 64 -2.73 -2.09 12.30
C LEU A 64 -1.92 -2.56 13.52
N PRO A 65 -1.68 -1.75 14.57
CA PRO A 65 -0.88 -2.18 15.70
C PRO A 65 -1.38 -3.47 16.36
N GLU A 66 -2.69 -3.67 16.47
CA GLU A 66 -3.27 -4.89 17.05
C GLU A 66 -3.03 -6.13 16.17
N ILE A 67 -2.97 -5.95 14.85
CA ILE A 67 -2.63 -7.03 13.92
C ILE A 67 -1.15 -7.44 14.09
N PHE A 68 -0.26 -6.46 14.27
CA PHE A 68 1.17 -6.74 14.49
C PHE A 68 1.42 -7.42 15.83
N LYS A 69 0.64 -7.09 16.86
CA LYS A 69 0.65 -7.83 18.13
C LYS A 69 0.29 -9.31 17.94
N GLN A 70 -0.68 -9.63 17.07
CA GLN A 70 -0.99 -11.01 16.73
C GLN A 70 0.18 -11.70 16.02
N CYS A 71 0.88 -11.01 15.10
CA CYS A 71 2.09 -11.55 14.46
C CYS A 71 3.16 -11.94 15.49
N ILE A 72 3.42 -11.06 16.46
CA ILE A 72 4.39 -11.33 17.53
C ILE A 72 3.93 -12.52 18.40
N GLY A 73 2.64 -12.59 18.73
CA GLY A 73 2.05 -13.71 19.49
C GLY A 73 2.22 -15.07 18.81
N GLU A 74 2.32 -15.09 17.49
CA GLU A 74 2.57 -16.29 16.68
C GLU A 74 4.06 -16.45 16.28
N ASN A 75 4.96 -15.71 16.94
CA ASN A 75 6.41 -15.73 16.70
C ASN A 75 6.82 -15.34 15.25
N ILE A 76 6.00 -14.57 14.55
CA ILE A 76 6.36 -14.02 13.24
C ILE A 76 7.26 -12.81 13.48
N LYS A 77 8.50 -12.86 13.02
CA LYS A 77 9.43 -11.74 13.10
C LYS A 77 9.06 -10.68 12.07
N ILE A 78 8.70 -9.50 12.53
CA ILE A 78 8.33 -8.38 11.69
C ILE A 78 9.13 -7.13 12.05
N LYS A 79 9.41 -6.33 11.03
CA LYS A 79 9.89 -4.96 11.15
C LYS A 79 8.88 -4.04 10.49
N ILE A 80 8.51 -2.96 11.16
CA ILE A 80 7.49 -2.03 10.71
C ILE A 80 8.15 -0.73 10.23
N ILE A 81 7.82 -0.32 9.01
CA ILE A 81 8.15 1.00 8.48
C ILE A 81 6.82 1.67 8.18
N GLN A 82 6.41 2.66 8.98
CA GLN A 82 5.05 3.17 8.89
C GLN A 82 4.98 4.67 8.68
N GLN A 83 4.22 5.05 7.65
CA GLN A 83 3.74 6.41 7.51
C GLN A 83 2.59 6.65 8.50
N CYS A 84 2.71 7.68 9.33
CA CYS A 84 1.69 8.07 10.30
C CYS A 84 1.58 9.60 10.39
N THR A 85 0.56 10.09 11.08
CA THR A 85 0.44 11.52 11.39
C THR A 85 1.36 11.90 12.55
N GLU A 86 1.78 13.15 12.65
CA GLU A 86 2.61 13.63 13.76
C GLU A 86 1.97 13.37 15.13
N SER A 87 0.63 13.51 15.20
CA SER A 87 -0.13 13.26 16.44
C SER A 87 -0.07 11.81 16.90
N GLN A 88 0.20 10.87 16.01
CA GLN A 88 0.28 9.43 16.33
C GLN A 88 1.69 8.95 16.68
N ASN A 89 2.73 9.74 16.38
CA ASN A 89 4.12 9.31 16.55
C ASN A 89 4.37 8.73 17.94
N LYS A 90 4.05 9.48 19.00
CA LYS A 90 4.32 9.07 20.38
C LYS A 90 3.56 7.79 20.76
N MET A 91 2.30 7.71 20.42
CA MET A 91 1.47 6.54 20.72
C MET A 91 2.00 5.27 20.01
N LEU A 92 2.30 5.37 18.73
CA LEU A 92 2.82 4.23 17.95
C LEU A 92 4.21 3.81 18.42
N GLU A 93 5.08 4.78 18.73
CA GLU A 93 6.40 4.51 19.27
C GLU A 93 6.31 3.73 20.59
N GLU A 94 5.50 4.17 21.55
CA GLU A 94 5.29 3.48 22.82
C GLU A 94 4.71 2.07 22.60
N TYR A 95 3.75 1.94 21.68
CA TYR A 95 3.12 0.66 21.38
C TYR A 95 4.12 -0.35 20.81
N TYR A 96 4.91 0.04 19.81
CA TYR A 96 5.88 -0.86 19.17
C TYR A 96 7.07 -1.20 20.10
N LYS A 97 7.53 -0.25 20.93
CA LYS A 97 8.53 -0.52 21.98
C LYS A 97 8.05 -1.57 22.96
N ASN A 98 6.80 -1.46 23.44
CA ASN A 98 6.22 -2.42 24.39
C ASN A 98 6.11 -3.82 23.79
N LEU A 99 5.85 -3.93 22.49
CA LEU A 99 5.82 -5.21 21.77
C LEU A 99 7.22 -5.70 21.34
N LYS A 100 8.26 -4.91 21.55
CA LYS A 100 9.64 -5.18 21.10
C LYS A 100 9.74 -5.42 19.59
N ILE A 101 8.91 -4.70 18.82
CA ILE A 101 8.96 -4.68 17.36
C ILE A 101 10.02 -3.67 16.94
N ASP A 102 10.89 -4.02 15.98
CA ASP A 102 11.74 -3.04 15.30
C ASP A 102 10.90 -2.16 14.39
N TYR A 103 11.00 -0.85 14.49
CA TYR A 103 10.16 0.08 13.75
C TYR A 103 10.89 1.34 13.30
N GLU A 104 10.36 1.93 12.23
CA GLU A 104 10.71 3.27 11.75
C GLU A 104 9.41 4.01 11.40
N LEU A 105 9.14 5.13 12.08
CA LEU A 105 7.98 5.99 11.81
C LEU A 105 8.41 7.19 10.98
N PHE A 106 7.56 7.61 10.04
CA PHE A 106 7.77 8.83 9.26
C PHE A 106 6.43 9.48 8.91
N ASN A 107 6.42 10.81 8.79
CA ASN A 107 5.21 11.55 8.44
C ASN A 107 5.12 11.82 6.94
N PHE A 108 6.23 12.22 6.34
CA PHE A 108 6.35 12.49 4.91
C PHE A 108 7.72 12.06 4.39
N THR A 109 7.79 11.72 3.11
CA THR A 109 9.06 11.50 2.40
C THR A 109 8.93 11.92 0.94
N ASP A 110 9.95 12.55 0.42
CA ASP A 110 10.18 12.79 -1.00
C ASP A 110 10.99 11.64 -1.65
N ASN A 111 11.60 10.78 -0.84
CA ASN A 111 12.38 9.62 -1.30
C ASN A 111 11.75 8.30 -0.85
N ILE A 112 10.64 7.90 -1.50
CA ILE A 112 9.94 6.64 -1.18
C ILE A 112 10.78 5.40 -1.54
N LEU A 113 11.69 5.51 -2.50
CA LEU A 113 12.51 4.37 -2.93
C LEU A 113 13.41 3.84 -1.82
N LYS A 114 13.84 4.70 -0.89
CA LYS A 114 14.53 4.30 0.34
C LYS A 114 13.74 3.26 1.13
N TYR A 115 12.43 3.37 1.15
CA TYR A 115 11.54 2.44 1.85
C TYR A 115 11.18 1.23 0.97
N PHE A 116 10.92 1.46 -0.31
CA PHE A 116 10.67 0.38 -1.28
C PHE A 116 11.82 -0.63 -1.33
N SER A 117 13.06 -0.15 -1.29
CA SER A 117 14.25 -1.03 -1.27
C SER A 117 14.33 -1.94 -0.05
N ARG A 118 13.63 -1.65 1.02
CA ARG A 118 13.67 -2.39 2.31
C ARG A 118 12.41 -3.23 2.55
N ALA A 119 11.25 -2.87 1.96
CA ALA A 119 9.98 -3.53 2.22
C ALA A 119 9.87 -4.90 1.54
N ASN A 120 9.50 -5.97 2.23
CA ASN A 120 9.12 -7.25 1.65
C ASN A 120 7.64 -7.26 1.26
N LEU A 121 6.81 -6.56 2.02
CA LEU A 121 5.38 -6.41 1.84
C LEU A 121 4.99 -4.96 2.06
N VAL A 122 4.06 -4.44 1.26
CA VAL A 122 3.49 -3.11 1.48
C VAL A 122 2.01 -3.22 1.80
N ILE A 123 1.56 -2.55 2.87
CA ILE A 123 0.14 -2.34 3.17
C ILE A 123 -0.17 -0.89 2.79
N THR A 124 -1.11 -0.69 1.88
CA THR A 124 -1.34 0.64 1.31
C THR A 124 -2.80 0.92 0.97
N ARG A 125 -3.14 2.19 0.89
CA ARG A 125 -4.35 2.66 0.22
C ARG A 125 -4.22 2.45 -1.30
N SER A 126 -5.35 2.30 -1.97
CA SER A 126 -5.39 1.96 -3.41
C SER A 126 -5.35 3.20 -4.31
N GLY A 127 -4.51 4.18 -3.98
CA GLY A 127 -4.24 5.33 -4.84
C GLY A 127 -3.55 4.90 -6.13
N SER A 128 -3.94 5.47 -7.28
CA SER A 128 -3.46 5.05 -8.60
C SER A 128 -1.93 5.17 -8.76
N SER A 129 -1.33 6.24 -8.21
CA SER A 129 0.12 6.47 -8.35
C SER A 129 0.93 5.46 -7.55
N VAL A 130 0.66 5.31 -6.24
CA VAL A 130 1.43 4.40 -5.37
C VAL A 130 1.30 2.95 -5.82
N THR A 131 0.11 2.51 -6.23
CA THR A 131 -0.10 1.13 -6.69
C THR A 131 0.64 0.87 -8.01
N ALA A 132 0.65 1.83 -8.93
CA ALA A 132 1.42 1.69 -10.17
C ALA A 132 2.92 1.64 -9.92
N GLU A 133 3.44 2.44 -8.99
CA GLU A 133 4.85 2.40 -8.59
C GLU A 133 5.23 1.06 -7.95
N LEU A 134 4.39 0.52 -7.06
CA LEU A 134 4.61 -0.79 -6.44
C LEU A 134 4.65 -1.92 -7.46
N ILE A 135 3.74 -1.89 -8.45
CA ILE A 135 3.73 -2.87 -9.55
C ILE A 135 5.01 -2.76 -10.38
N ASN A 136 5.40 -1.53 -10.75
CA ASN A 136 6.63 -1.31 -11.51
C ASN A 136 7.87 -1.79 -10.74
N CYS A 137 7.92 -1.52 -9.45
CA CYS A 137 9.01 -1.95 -8.56
C CYS A 137 8.94 -3.44 -8.17
N LYS A 138 7.92 -4.19 -8.62
CA LYS A 138 7.69 -5.61 -8.31
C LYS A 138 7.68 -5.89 -6.80
N ILE A 139 7.02 -5.04 -6.04
CA ILE A 139 6.88 -5.18 -4.59
C ILE A 139 5.48 -5.72 -4.27
N PRO A 140 5.37 -6.87 -3.59
CA PRO A 140 4.08 -7.40 -3.16
C PRO A 140 3.33 -6.42 -2.26
N PHE A 141 2.02 -6.27 -2.45
CA PHE A 141 1.26 -5.35 -1.62
C PHE A 141 -0.17 -5.83 -1.34
N ILE A 142 -0.70 -5.36 -0.22
CA ILE A 142 -2.09 -5.53 0.20
C ILE A 142 -2.76 -4.16 0.07
N SER A 143 -3.79 -4.10 -0.76
CA SER A 143 -4.63 -2.93 -0.95
C SER A 143 -5.73 -2.87 0.10
N ILE A 144 -5.78 -1.80 0.87
CA ILE A 144 -6.89 -1.49 1.78
C ILE A 144 -7.50 -0.16 1.32
N PRO A 145 -8.54 -0.18 0.47
CA PRO A 145 -9.14 1.03 -0.07
C PRO A 145 -9.65 1.96 1.03
N PHE A 146 -9.57 3.26 0.80
CA PHE A 146 -10.17 4.24 1.70
C PHE A 146 -11.71 4.24 1.50
N PRO A 147 -12.51 3.93 2.55
CA PRO A 147 -13.95 3.71 2.40
C PRO A 147 -14.72 4.93 1.88
N PHE A 148 -14.19 6.13 2.11
CA PHE A 148 -14.82 7.40 1.73
C PHE A 148 -14.15 8.03 0.50
N SER A 149 -13.52 7.22 -0.35
CA SER A 149 -12.95 7.73 -1.60
C SER A 149 -14.05 8.16 -2.56
N ALA A 150 -13.85 9.33 -3.21
CA ALA A 150 -14.82 9.84 -4.18
C ALA A 150 -15.12 8.77 -5.25
N ASP A 151 -16.40 8.60 -5.59
CA ASP A 151 -16.88 7.60 -6.56
C ASP A 151 -16.33 6.17 -6.37
N SER A 152 -15.93 5.84 -5.15
CA SER A 152 -15.29 4.55 -4.79
C SER A 152 -14.10 4.21 -5.69
N HIS A 153 -13.35 5.22 -6.16
CA HIS A 153 -12.26 5.01 -7.10
C HIS A 153 -11.15 4.10 -6.52
N GLN A 154 -10.92 4.13 -5.20
CA GLN A 154 -9.94 3.24 -4.59
C GLN A 154 -10.38 1.78 -4.57
N ASP A 155 -11.68 1.50 -4.34
CA ASP A 155 -12.22 0.14 -4.43
C ASP A 155 -12.08 -0.41 -5.86
N LYS A 156 -12.40 0.40 -6.87
CA LYS A 156 -12.27 0.03 -8.28
C LYS A 156 -10.81 -0.27 -8.66
N ASN A 157 -9.87 0.57 -8.21
CA ASN A 157 -8.45 0.34 -8.43
C ASN A 157 -7.98 -0.96 -7.77
N ALA A 158 -8.32 -1.17 -6.50
CA ALA A 158 -7.93 -2.36 -5.76
C ALA A 158 -8.48 -3.65 -6.42
N ALA A 159 -9.77 -3.66 -6.78
CA ALA A 159 -10.39 -4.79 -7.46
C ALA A 159 -9.74 -5.08 -8.84
N TYR A 160 -9.35 -4.04 -9.58
CA TYR A 160 -8.64 -4.20 -10.84
C TYR A 160 -7.29 -4.91 -10.64
N PHE A 161 -6.50 -4.49 -9.64
CA PHE A 161 -5.18 -5.08 -9.39
C PHE A 161 -5.29 -6.49 -8.80
N GLU A 162 -6.26 -6.74 -7.94
CA GLU A 162 -6.54 -8.09 -7.41
C GLU A 162 -6.90 -9.06 -8.55
N LYS A 163 -7.82 -8.66 -9.44
CA LYS A 163 -8.19 -9.46 -10.63
C LYS A 163 -7.01 -9.77 -11.55
N LYS A 164 -5.99 -8.92 -11.59
CA LYS A 164 -4.75 -9.12 -12.34
C LYS A 164 -3.70 -9.95 -11.60
N GLY A 165 -3.95 -10.29 -10.34
CA GLY A 165 -3.01 -11.03 -9.51
C GLY A 165 -1.81 -10.19 -9.01
N TYR A 166 -1.93 -8.85 -9.01
CA TYR A 166 -0.84 -7.97 -8.59
C TYR A 166 -0.87 -7.66 -7.09
N SER A 167 -2.04 -7.78 -6.46
CA SER A 167 -2.21 -7.48 -5.04
C SER A 167 -3.34 -8.30 -4.42
N PHE A 168 -3.39 -8.33 -3.10
CA PHE A 168 -4.58 -8.74 -2.36
C PHE A 168 -5.42 -7.51 -2.01
N LEU A 169 -6.76 -7.69 -1.96
CA LEU A 169 -7.71 -6.68 -1.54
C LEU A 169 -8.32 -7.05 -0.20
N ILE A 170 -8.26 -6.14 0.77
CA ILE A 170 -8.99 -6.25 2.04
C ILE A 170 -9.76 -4.95 2.26
N LYS A 171 -11.08 -5.04 2.47
CA LYS A 171 -11.87 -3.87 2.90
C LYS A 171 -11.46 -3.45 4.31
N GLU A 172 -11.43 -2.15 4.59
CA GLU A 172 -11.03 -1.65 5.91
C GLU A 172 -11.84 -2.29 7.06
N SER A 173 -13.12 -2.50 6.89
CA SER A 173 -14.00 -3.18 7.87
C SER A 173 -13.65 -4.66 8.11
N GLU A 174 -12.85 -5.27 7.25
CA GLU A 174 -12.45 -6.68 7.32
C GLU A 174 -10.99 -6.87 7.77
N VAL A 175 -10.24 -5.79 7.99
CA VAL A 175 -8.81 -5.84 8.32
C VAL A 175 -8.53 -6.73 9.53
N HIS A 176 -9.26 -6.56 10.62
CA HIS A 176 -9.08 -7.37 11.84
C HIS A 176 -9.28 -8.87 11.62
N LYS A 177 -10.09 -9.25 10.65
CA LYS A 177 -10.38 -10.66 10.35
C LYS A 177 -9.45 -11.27 9.32
N LYS A 178 -9.04 -10.49 8.30
CA LYS A 178 -8.39 -11.02 7.10
C LYS A 178 -6.89 -10.74 7.02
N LEU A 179 -6.40 -9.64 7.63
CA LEU A 179 -5.03 -9.20 7.39
C LEU A 179 -4.02 -10.12 8.05
N PHE A 180 -4.22 -10.49 9.32
CA PHE A 180 -3.30 -11.40 10.00
C PHE A 180 -3.17 -12.78 9.30
N PRO A 181 -4.28 -13.48 8.95
CA PRO A 181 -4.19 -14.72 8.18
C PRO A 181 -3.41 -14.58 6.87
N LEU A 182 -3.55 -13.44 6.19
CA LEU A 182 -2.85 -13.19 4.94
C LEU A 182 -1.34 -12.93 5.13
N ILE A 183 -0.94 -12.28 6.22
CA ILE A 183 0.48 -12.08 6.56
C ILE A 183 1.15 -13.41 6.92
N LYS A 184 0.40 -14.36 7.47
CA LYS A 184 0.90 -15.67 7.91
C LYS A 184 1.14 -16.66 6.76
N LEU A 185 0.60 -16.38 5.54
CA LEU A 185 0.77 -17.24 4.36
C LEU A 185 2.20 -17.16 3.81
#